data_122db937e08342996fcb2508cbf26605
#
_entry.id   122db937e08342996fcb2508cbf26605
#
_cell.length_a   1.000
_cell.length_b   1.000
_cell.length_c   1.000
_cell.angle_alpha   90.00
_cell.angle_beta   90.00
_cell.angle_gamma   90.00
#
_symmetry.space_group_name_H-M   'P 1'
#
loop_
_entity.id
_entity.type
_entity.pdbx_description
1 polymer ?
#
loop_
_entity_poly.entity_id
_entity_poly.type
_entity_poly.pdbx_seq_one_letter_code
_entity_poly.pdbx_strand_id
1 'polypeptide(L)'
;ALPIFDLCIDHHTGNSGYADFTLLDGNAAAAAELLYEVISEMGVEITPLIANCLYTGLATDTGCFRFSSTTANTHIVAAKLILAGAQVEELNTLLFDTKPRERMEAERIARNHLEYHLEGRCALMYLTRDEIEQSGVDPADLEELTSLPISIEGVKVGLLLRQQPGGSYRISVRAAKGVDACAIARRLGGGGHTRAAGCELLGNLDNAKSAILAEVEAELDRPETQEES
;
A
#
# COMPACT_ATOMS: atom_id res chain seq x y z
N ALA A 1 24.83 16.46 9.53
CA ALA A 1 23.86 17.52 9.84
C ALA A 1 22.47 16.94 9.57
N LEU A 2 21.55 17.07 10.51
CA LEU A 2 20.13 16.77 10.25
C LEU A 2 19.60 17.85 9.27
N PRO A 3 18.75 17.49 8.30
CA PRO A 3 18.12 18.48 7.46
C PRO A 3 17.31 19.44 8.36
N ILE A 4 17.47 20.74 8.12
CA ILE A 4 16.68 21.78 8.80
C ILE A 4 15.43 21.96 7.96
N PHE A 5 14.26 21.74 8.57
CA PHE A 5 12.96 21.97 7.93
C PHE A 5 12.28 23.12 8.66
N ASP A 6 11.96 24.18 7.94
CA ASP A 6 11.24 25.34 8.48
C ASP A 6 9.74 25.04 8.61
N LEU A 7 9.15 24.32 7.64
CA LEU A 7 7.73 24.00 7.59
C LEU A 7 7.52 22.53 7.22
N CYS A 8 6.64 21.85 7.95
CA CYS A 8 6.09 20.54 7.62
C CYS A 8 4.57 20.63 7.45
N ILE A 9 4.05 20.12 6.35
CA ILE A 9 2.60 19.93 6.14
C ILE A 9 2.39 18.42 5.99
N ASP A 10 1.64 17.81 6.91
CA ASP A 10 1.54 16.36 7.01
C ASP A 10 0.15 15.92 7.51
N HIS A 11 -0.27 14.72 7.13
CA HIS A 11 -1.49 14.08 7.61
C HIS A 11 -1.23 12.78 8.39
N HIS A 12 0.03 12.39 8.59
CA HIS A 12 0.37 11.19 9.33
C HIS A 12 0.35 11.43 10.85
N THR A 13 -0.52 10.72 11.57
CA THR A 13 -0.64 10.80 13.04
C THR A 13 0.65 10.46 13.80
N GLY A 14 1.59 9.78 13.15
CA GLY A 14 2.90 9.41 13.70
C GLY A 14 4.00 10.48 13.52
N ASN A 15 3.66 11.68 13.00
CA ASN A 15 4.62 12.77 12.82
C ASN A 15 5.20 13.21 14.17
N SER A 16 6.54 13.30 14.26
CA SER A 16 7.27 13.63 15.49
C SER A 16 7.50 15.12 15.71
N GLY A 17 7.01 16.00 14.83
CA GLY A 17 7.16 17.46 14.94
C GLY A 17 8.61 17.91 14.76
N TYR A 18 9.30 17.44 13.74
CA TYR A 18 10.72 17.70 13.46
C TYR A 18 11.00 19.05 12.78
N ALA A 19 9.96 19.78 12.36
CA ALA A 19 10.08 21.10 11.72
C ALA A 19 9.78 22.23 12.71
N ASP A 20 10.24 23.44 12.40
CA ASP A 20 9.98 24.64 13.22
C ASP A 20 8.48 24.99 13.27
N PHE A 21 7.79 24.81 12.13
CA PHE A 21 6.34 24.94 12.00
C PHE A 21 5.75 23.66 11.44
N THR A 22 4.69 23.15 12.06
CA THR A 22 4.02 21.94 11.60
C THR A 22 2.52 22.19 11.47
N LEU A 23 1.98 22.01 10.26
CA LEU A 23 0.56 21.88 10.00
C LEU A 23 0.24 20.39 9.90
N LEU A 24 -0.39 19.83 10.93
CA LEU A 24 -0.72 18.42 11.03
C LEU A 24 -2.23 18.24 11.21
N ASP A 25 -2.86 17.49 10.31
CA ASP A 25 -4.23 17.00 10.50
C ASP A 25 -4.34 15.53 10.12
N GLY A 26 -4.37 14.66 11.12
CA GLY A 26 -4.52 13.21 10.95
C GLY A 26 -5.89 12.76 10.43
N ASN A 27 -6.89 13.66 10.31
CA ASN A 27 -8.20 13.39 9.72
C ASN A 27 -8.23 13.70 8.22
N ALA A 28 -7.26 14.45 7.70
CA ALA A 28 -7.15 14.71 6.28
C ALA A 28 -6.79 13.41 5.53
N ALA A 29 -7.46 13.13 4.42
CA ALA A 29 -7.22 11.92 3.63
C ALA A 29 -5.86 11.92 2.92
N ALA A 30 -5.29 13.10 2.68
CA ALA A 30 -4.02 13.32 2.01
C ALA A 30 -3.42 14.66 2.42
N ALA A 31 -2.10 14.79 2.40
CA ALA A 31 -1.43 16.10 2.53
C ALA A 31 -1.88 17.08 1.44
N ALA A 32 -2.34 16.60 0.30
CA ALA A 32 -2.89 17.41 -0.78
C ALA A 32 -4.17 18.18 -0.38
N GLU A 33 -4.99 17.67 0.56
CA GLU A 33 -6.12 18.40 1.13
C GLU A 33 -5.65 19.65 1.88
N LEU A 34 -4.66 19.47 2.76
CA LEU A 34 -4.08 20.57 3.54
C LEU A 34 -3.40 21.61 2.63
N LEU A 35 -2.67 21.14 1.63
CA LEU A 35 -2.04 22.03 0.66
C LEU A 35 -3.08 22.83 -0.15
N TYR A 36 -4.20 22.22 -0.52
CA TYR A 36 -5.29 22.93 -1.18
C TYR A 36 -5.80 24.08 -0.29
N GLU A 37 -6.01 23.84 0.99
CA GLU A 37 -6.48 24.86 1.95
C GLU A 37 -5.44 25.97 2.12
N VAL A 38 -4.17 25.63 2.32
CA VAL A 38 -3.08 26.60 2.46
C VAL A 38 -3.00 27.51 1.23
N ILE A 39 -2.98 26.94 0.01
CA ILE A 39 -2.91 27.72 -1.23
C ILE A 39 -4.13 28.63 -1.39
N SER A 40 -5.31 28.13 -1.02
CA SER A 40 -6.57 28.90 -1.06
C SER A 40 -6.54 30.08 -0.07
N GLU A 41 -6.09 29.87 1.16
CA GLU A 41 -5.95 30.92 2.20
C GLU A 41 -4.88 31.97 1.82
N MET A 42 -3.85 31.57 1.08
CA MET A 42 -2.88 32.51 0.50
C MET A 42 -3.46 33.39 -0.61
N GLY A 43 -4.68 33.13 -1.06
CA GLY A 43 -5.30 33.83 -2.17
C GLY A 43 -4.66 33.54 -3.53
N VAL A 44 -3.93 32.43 -3.65
CA VAL A 44 -3.30 32.01 -4.89
C VAL A 44 -4.32 31.26 -5.75
N GLU A 45 -4.40 31.62 -7.02
CA GLU A 45 -5.27 30.94 -7.98
C GLU A 45 -4.81 29.49 -8.20
N ILE A 46 -5.72 28.54 -8.06
CA ILE A 46 -5.48 27.13 -8.39
C ILE A 46 -5.55 26.98 -9.90
N THR A 47 -4.38 27.04 -10.55
CA THR A 47 -4.28 26.80 -11.99
C THR A 47 -4.53 25.31 -12.33
N PRO A 48 -4.86 24.95 -13.58
CA PRO A 48 -5.01 23.53 -13.98
C PRO A 48 -3.80 22.66 -13.65
N LEU A 49 -2.59 23.21 -13.71
CA LEU A 49 -1.36 22.47 -13.34
C LEU A 49 -1.32 22.18 -11.84
N ILE A 50 -1.62 23.16 -11.00
CA ILE A 50 -1.70 22.97 -9.53
C ILE A 50 -2.83 22.00 -9.23
N ALA A 51 -3.98 22.13 -9.89
CA ALA A 51 -5.11 21.22 -9.72
C ALA A 51 -4.76 19.77 -10.05
N ASN A 52 -4.02 19.54 -11.13
CA ASN A 52 -3.53 18.20 -11.49
C ASN A 52 -2.62 17.61 -10.41
N CYS A 53 -1.66 18.39 -9.89
CA CYS A 53 -0.74 17.92 -8.84
C CYS A 53 -1.50 17.58 -7.54
N LEU A 54 -2.39 18.44 -7.10
CA LEU A 54 -3.19 18.22 -5.89
C LEU A 54 -4.16 17.05 -6.05
N TYR A 55 -4.80 16.92 -7.21
CA TYR A 55 -5.67 15.78 -7.50
C TYR A 55 -4.90 14.47 -7.52
N THR A 56 -3.69 14.45 -8.09
CA THR A 56 -2.83 13.28 -8.08
C THR A 56 -2.53 12.81 -6.65
N GLY A 57 -2.08 13.74 -5.77
CA GLY A 57 -1.82 13.40 -4.37
C GLY A 57 -3.07 12.91 -3.64
N LEU A 58 -4.22 13.57 -3.86
CA LEU A 58 -5.49 13.18 -3.27
C LEU A 58 -5.94 11.79 -3.73
N ALA A 59 -5.86 11.52 -5.05
CA ALA A 59 -6.27 10.24 -5.63
C ALA A 59 -5.35 9.08 -5.21
N THR A 60 -4.04 9.29 -5.13
CA THR A 60 -3.08 8.24 -4.73
C THR A 60 -3.26 7.85 -3.28
N ASP A 61 -3.34 8.81 -2.35
CA ASP A 61 -3.47 8.54 -0.91
C ASP A 61 -4.82 7.93 -0.52
N THR A 62 -5.86 8.17 -1.33
CA THR A 62 -7.20 7.60 -1.13
C THR A 62 -7.45 6.34 -1.94
N GLY A 63 -6.48 5.87 -2.73
CA GLY A 63 -6.65 4.76 -3.66
C GLY A 63 -7.79 5.01 -4.64
N CYS A 64 -7.84 6.20 -5.23
CA CYS A 64 -8.95 6.68 -6.04
C CYS A 64 -10.28 6.66 -5.27
N PHE A 65 -10.29 7.28 -4.08
CA PHE A 65 -11.46 7.46 -3.18
C PHE A 65 -12.07 6.16 -2.64
N ARG A 66 -11.29 5.06 -2.60
CA ARG A 66 -11.76 3.74 -2.12
C ARG A 66 -11.37 3.43 -0.68
N PHE A 67 -10.36 4.12 -0.14
CA PHE A 67 -9.88 3.84 1.21
C PHE A 67 -10.75 4.50 2.27
N SER A 68 -10.72 3.96 3.48
CA SER A 68 -11.51 4.44 4.62
C SER A 68 -11.14 5.85 5.10
N SER A 69 -9.97 6.36 4.70
CA SER A 69 -9.55 7.74 4.93
C SER A 69 -10.35 8.76 4.11
N THR A 70 -11.03 8.34 3.05
CA THR A 70 -11.84 9.22 2.18
C THR A 70 -13.02 9.81 2.97
N THR A 71 -13.11 11.13 3.03
CA THR A 71 -14.15 11.88 3.74
C THR A 71 -15.02 12.67 2.77
N ALA A 72 -16.09 13.29 3.29
CA ALA A 72 -16.88 14.23 2.52
C ALA A 72 -16.04 15.43 2.05
N ASN A 73 -15.10 15.92 2.91
CA ASN A 73 -14.19 17.02 2.55
C ASN A 73 -13.27 16.63 1.39
N THR A 74 -12.75 15.39 1.38
CA THR A 74 -11.97 14.84 0.27
C THR A 74 -12.69 15.00 -1.07
N HIS A 75 -13.98 14.65 -1.12
CA HIS A 75 -14.79 14.81 -2.34
C HIS A 75 -15.08 16.27 -2.68
N ILE A 76 -15.26 17.13 -1.67
CA ILE A 76 -15.44 18.57 -1.89
C ILE A 76 -14.17 19.18 -2.50
N VAL A 77 -13.00 18.86 -1.96
CA VAL A 77 -11.71 19.31 -2.51
C VAL A 77 -11.52 18.77 -3.94
N ALA A 78 -11.77 17.48 -4.16
CA ALA A 78 -11.71 16.91 -5.52
C ALA A 78 -12.61 17.65 -6.51
N ALA A 79 -13.87 17.95 -6.12
CA ALA A 79 -14.79 18.70 -6.98
C ALA A 79 -14.25 20.10 -7.31
N LYS A 80 -13.65 20.81 -6.35
CA LYS A 80 -13.05 22.13 -6.58
C LYS A 80 -11.84 22.05 -7.51
N LEU A 81 -11.01 20.99 -7.38
CA LEU A 81 -9.87 20.76 -8.29
C LEU A 81 -10.34 20.46 -9.72
N ILE A 82 -11.44 19.71 -9.89
CA ILE A 82 -12.07 19.47 -11.20
C ILE A 82 -12.56 20.77 -11.81
N LEU A 83 -13.23 21.62 -11.02
CA LEU A 83 -13.67 22.95 -11.49
C LEU A 83 -12.48 23.86 -11.86
N ALA A 84 -11.33 23.70 -11.22
CA ALA A 84 -10.10 24.41 -11.54
C ALA A 84 -9.36 23.81 -12.77
N GLY A 85 -9.88 22.73 -13.38
CA GLY A 85 -9.39 22.17 -14.62
C GLY A 85 -8.49 20.94 -14.47
N ALA A 86 -8.59 20.20 -13.35
CA ALA A 86 -7.89 18.92 -13.21
C ALA A 86 -8.35 17.92 -14.28
N GLN A 87 -7.40 17.28 -14.94
CA GLN A 87 -7.63 16.33 -16.03
C GLN A 87 -7.84 14.90 -15.49
N VAL A 88 -8.96 14.71 -14.80
CA VAL A 88 -9.25 13.53 -13.98
C VAL A 88 -9.19 12.23 -14.76
N GLU A 89 -9.76 12.18 -15.98
CA GLU A 89 -9.75 10.98 -16.82
C GLU A 89 -8.32 10.55 -17.16
N GLU A 90 -7.51 11.51 -17.61
CA GLU A 90 -6.12 11.25 -17.99
C GLU A 90 -5.28 10.80 -16.77
N LEU A 91 -5.42 11.51 -15.64
CA LEU A 91 -4.71 11.20 -14.40
C LEU A 91 -5.10 9.82 -13.86
N ASN A 92 -6.39 9.50 -13.79
CA ASN A 92 -6.84 8.20 -13.28
C ASN A 92 -6.42 7.06 -14.21
N THR A 93 -6.51 7.25 -15.52
CA THR A 93 -6.03 6.26 -16.49
C THR A 93 -4.53 5.99 -16.31
N LEU A 94 -3.73 7.06 -16.17
CA LEU A 94 -2.29 6.91 -15.98
C LEU A 94 -1.93 6.25 -14.63
N LEU A 95 -2.60 6.64 -13.55
CA LEU A 95 -2.24 6.23 -12.19
C LEU A 95 -2.79 4.84 -11.82
N PHE A 96 -3.97 4.46 -12.34
CA PHE A 96 -4.69 3.27 -11.83
C PHE A 96 -5.04 2.24 -12.91
N ASP A 97 -5.23 2.66 -14.16
CA ASP A 97 -5.75 1.76 -15.20
C ASP A 97 -4.65 1.28 -16.16
N THR A 98 -3.58 2.07 -16.32
CA THR A 98 -2.47 1.70 -17.23
C THR A 98 -1.38 0.97 -16.44
N LYS A 99 -0.98 -0.20 -16.96
CA LYS A 99 0.11 -1.00 -16.39
C LYS A 99 1.17 -1.30 -17.45
N PRO A 100 2.46 -1.28 -17.09
CA PRO A 100 3.52 -1.75 -17.97
C PRO A 100 3.30 -3.22 -18.38
N ARG A 101 3.73 -3.58 -19.59
CA ARG A 101 3.61 -4.96 -20.09
C ARG A 101 4.39 -5.95 -19.23
N GLU A 102 5.55 -5.53 -18.77
CA GLU A 102 6.46 -6.27 -17.89
C GLU A 102 5.79 -6.58 -16.55
N ARG A 103 5.06 -5.62 -15.99
CA ARG A 103 4.25 -5.83 -14.79
C ARG A 103 3.12 -6.81 -15.04
N MET A 104 2.41 -6.72 -16.17
CA MET A 104 1.35 -7.67 -16.53
C MET A 104 1.90 -9.09 -16.67
N GLU A 105 3.12 -9.25 -17.19
CA GLU A 105 3.77 -10.55 -17.29
C GLU A 105 4.14 -11.09 -15.90
N ALA A 106 4.70 -10.27 -15.02
CA ALA A 106 4.97 -10.66 -13.63
C ALA A 106 3.68 -11.04 -12.87
N GLU A 107 2.58 -10.28 -13.06
CA GLU A 107 1.26 -10.64 -12.52
C GLU A 107 0.77 -12.00 -13.04
N ARG A 108 0.94 -12.27 -14.33
CA ARG A 108 0.55 -13.55 -14.93
C ARG A 108 1.32 -14.72 -14.32
N ILE A 109 2.63 -14.55 -14.15
CA ILE A 109 3.49 -15.57 -13.52
C ILE A 109 3.08 -15.80 -12.07
N ALA A 110 2.92 -14.72 -11.29
CA ALA A 110 2.50 -14.82 -9.90
C ALA A 110 1.13 -15.53 -9.75
N ARG A 111 0.17 -15.26 -10.64
CA ARG A 111 -1.14 -15.94 -10.64
C ARG A 111 -1.05 -17.41 -11.01
N ASN A 112 -0.12 -17.83 -11.84
CA ASN A 112 0.13 -19.25 -12.13
C ASN A 112 0.66 -20.01 -10.91
N HIS A 113 1.27 -19.31 -9.97
CA HIS A 113 1.76 -19.83 -8.69
C HIS A 113 0.79 -19.57 -7.52
N LEU A 114 -0.49 -19.35 -7.81
CA LEU A 114 -1.51 -19.17 -6.78
C LEU A 114 -1.79 -20.49 -6.06
N GLU A 115 -1.66 -20.47 -4.75
CA GLU A 115 -1.98 -21.56 -3.85
C GLU A 115 -2.97 -21.09 -2.78
N TYR A 116 -3.91 -21.96 -2.42
CA TYR A 116 -4.84 -21.71 -1.30
C TYR A 116 -4.49 -22.61 -0.13
N HIS A 117 -4.46 -22.02 1.05
CA HIS A 117 -4.16 -22.69 2.32
C HIS A 117 -5.21 -22.35 3.38
N LEU A 118 -5.22 -23.11 4.48
CA LEU A 118 -6.07 -22.86 5.63
C LEU A 118 -7.56 -22.71 5.24
N GLU A 119 -8.06 -23.69 4.48
CA GLU A 119 -9.45 -23.72 3.98
C GLU A 119 -9.82 -22.51 3.10
N GLY A 120 -8.84 -21.95 2.37
CA GLY A 120 -9.02 -20.79 1.50
C GLY A 120 -8.91 -19.44 2.20
N ARG A 121 -8.70 -19.42 3.51
CA ARG A 121 -8.50 -18.19 4.27
C ARG A 121 -7.14 -17.50 3.99
N CYS A 122 -6.17 -18.26 3.47
CA CYS A 122 -4.87 -17.75 3.06
C CYS A 122 -4.64 -18.02 1.57
N ALA A 123 -4.26 -17.01 0.82
CA ALA A 123 -3.79 -17.14 -0.57
C ALA A 123 -2.30 -16.76 -0.63
N LEU A 124 -1.52 -17.61 -1.29
CA LEU A 124 -0.10 -17.44 -1.47
C LEU A 124 0.24 -17.41 -2.96
N MET A 125 1.04 -16.44 -3.36
CA MET A 125 1.68 -16.37 -4.67
C MET A 125 3.19 -16.25 -4.49
N TYR A 126 3.96 -16.68 -5.48
CA TYR A 126 5.40 -16.48 -5.43
C TYR A 126 6.00 -16.18 -6.80
N LEU A 127 7.19 -15.62 -6.78
CA LEU A 127 8.03 -15.37 -7.94
C LEU A 127 9.46 -15.82 -7.62
N THR A 128 10.02 -16.65 -8.47
CA THR A 128 11.43 -17.00 -8.41
C THR A 128 12.29 -15.87 -9.00
N ARG A 129 13.59 -15.89 -8.70
CA ARG A 129 14.52 -14.89 -9.23
C ARG A 129 14.56 -14.88 -10.75
N ASP A 130 14.63 -16.08 -11.35
CA ASP A 130 14.68 -16.24 -12.81
C ASP A 130 13.41 -15.68 -13.48
N GLU A 131 12.24 -15.91 -12.89
CA GLU A 131 10.96 -15.39 -13.39
C GLU A 131 10.88 -13.87 -13.31
N ILE A 132 11.37 -13.29 -12.22
CA ILE A 132 11.44 -11.82 -12.06
C ILE A 132 12.34 -11.23 -13.16
N GLU A 133 13.53 -11.81 -13.38
CA GLU A 133 14.46 -11.35 -14.41
C GLU A 133 13.91 -11.53 -15.83
N GLN A 134 13.27 -12.66 -16.12
CA GLN A 134 12.64 -12.92 -17.41
C GLN A 134 11.46 -12.02 -17.71
N SER A 135 10.68 -11.63 -16.71
CA SER A 135 9.56 -10.70 -16.90
C SER A 135 10.01 -9.30 -17.25
N GLY A 136 11.25 -8.93 -16.90
CA GLY A 136 11.78 -7.58 -17.08
C GLY A 136 11.09 -6.51 -16.25
N VAL A 137 10.29 -6.91 -15.24
CA VAL A 137 9.51 -6.00 -14.40
C VAL A 137 10.42 -5.10 -13.57
N ASP A 138 10.07 -3.82 -13.48
CA ASP A 138 10.75 -2.89 -12.57
C ASP A 138 10.52 -3.32 -11.11
N PRO A 139 11.55 -3.30 -10.25
CA PRO A 139 11.40 -3.60 -8.81
C PRO A 139 10.31 -2.79 -8.11
N ALA A 140 10.05 -1.55 -8.54
CA ALA A 140 8.97 -0.73 -7.99
C ALA A 140 7.59 -1.31 -8.31
N ASP A 141 7.40 -1.84 -9.51
CA ASP A 141 6.14 -2.46 -9.93
C ASP A 141 5.85 -3.78 -9.19
N LEU A 142 6.88 -4.47 -8.69
CA LEU A 142 6.69 -5.69 -7.88
C LEU A 142 5.96 -5.43 -6.55
N GLU A 143 6.06 -4.23 -5.99
CA GLU A 143 5.35 -3.89 -4.75
C GLU A 143 3.84 -3.85 -4.96
N GLU A 144 3.38 -3.49 -6.15
CA GLU A 144 1.96 -3.46 -6.51
C GLU A 144 1.32 -4.86 -6.56
N LEU A 145 2.12 -5.91 -6.84
CA LEU A 145 1.65 -7.28 -6.86
C LEU A 145 1.28 -7.79 -5.46
N THR A 146 1.75 -7.13 -4.40
CA THR A 146 1.51 -7.57 -3.02
C THR A 146 0.03 -7.58 -2.62
N SER A 147 -0.80 -6.82 -3.33
CA SER A 147 -2.24 -6.76 -3.11
C SER A 147 -3.04 -7.85 -3.86
N LEU A 148 -2.42 -8.58 -4.79
CA LEU A 148 -3.13 -9.57 -5.60
C LEU A 148 -3.73 -10.71 -4.76
N PRO A 149 -2.98 -11.38 -3.86
CA PRO A 149 -3.54 -12.50 -3.10
C PRO A 149 -4.68 -12.10 -2.18
N ILE A 150 -4.59 -10.93 -1.52
CA ILE A 150 -5.63 -10.46 -0.57
C ILE A 150 -6.90 -9.97 -1.29
N SER A 151 -6.85 -9.68 -2.58
CA SER A 151 -8.02 -9.24 -3.35
C SER A 151 -9.01 -10.37 -3.68
N ILE A 152 -8.67 -11.62 -3.35
CA ILE A 152 -9.49 -12.79 -3.62
C ILE A 152 -10.57 -12.92 -2.56
N GLU A 153 -11.82 -13.18 -2.99
CA GLU A 153 -12.96 -13.33 -2.09
C GLU A 153 -12.72 -14.43 -1.04
N GLY A 154 -13.05 -14.13 0.22
CA GLY A 154 -12.89 -15.06 1.35
C GLY A 154 -11.49 -15.12 1.95
N VAL A 155 -10.48 -14.57 1.27
CA VAL A 155 -9.09 -14.53 1.77
C VAL A 155 -8.97 -13.53 2.92
N LYS A 156 -8.39 -13.98 4.03
CA LYS A 156 -8.08 -13.18 5.21
C LYS A 156 -6.62 -12.73 5.24
N VAL A 157 -5.72 -13.53 4.68
CA VAL A 157 -4.29 -13.21 4.56
C VAL A 157 -3.80 -13.50 3.14
N GLY A 158 -3.23 -12.49 2.51
CA GLY A 158 -2.56 -12.61 1.21
C GLY A 158 -1.04 -12.55 1.39
N LEU A 159 -0.35 -13.50 0.78
CA LEU A 159 1.11 -13.64 0.83
C LEU A 159 1.69 -13.53 -0.57
N LEU A 160 2.72 -12.70 -0.74
CA LEU A 160 3.57 -12.69 -1.94
C LEU A 160 5.02 -12.95 -1.53
N LEU A 161 5.59 -14.06 -1.99
CA LEU A 161 6.97 -14.45 -1.77
C LEU A 161 7.80 -14.09 -3.01
N ARG A 162 8.88 -13.34 -2.85
CA ARG A 162 9.79 -12.95 -3.95
C ARG A 162 11.20 -13.38 -3.62
N GLN A 163 11.78 -14.20 -4.46
CA GLN A 163 13.17 -14.61 -4.29
C GLN A 163 14.14 -13.47 -4.54
N GLN A 164 15.02 -13.23 -3.58
CA GLN A 164 16.04 -12.19 -3.62
C GLN A 164 17.35 -12.70 -4.27
N PRO A 165 18.24 -11.81 -4.73
CA PRO A 165 19.50 -12.21 -5.35
C PRO A 165 20.38 -13.11 -4.49
N GLY A 166 20.27 -13.02 -3.16
CA GLY A 166 20.99 -13.86 -2.19
C GLY A 166 20.35 -15.22 -1.92
N GLY A 167 19.24 -15.57 -2.61
CA GLY A 167 18.51 -16.82 -2.41
C GLY A 167 17.52 -16.80 -1.24
N SER A 168 17.44 -15.70 -0.47
CA SER A 168 16.38 -15.49 0.52
C SER A 168 15.04 -15.20 -0.17
N TYR A 169 13.95 -15.26 0.61
CA TYR A 169 12.61 -14.85 0.17
C TYR A 169 12.12 -13.66 0.96
N ARG A 170 11.88 -12.54 0.26
CA ARG A 170 11.12 -11.43 0.81
C ARG A 170 9.65 -11.77 0.76
N ILE A 171 8.99 -11.74 1.91
CA ILE A 171 7.58 -12.08 2.08
C ILE A 171 6.81 -10.81 2.39
N SER A 172 5.85 -10.50 1.56
CA SER A 172 4.88 -9.44 1.80
C SER A 172 3.60 -10.06 2.33
N VAL A 173 3.10 -9.52 3.45
CA VAL A 173 1.87 -9.97 4.11
C VAL A 173 0.84 -8.85 4.00
N ARG A 174 -0.34 -9.17 3.52
CA ARG A 174 -1.52 -8.29 3.52
C ARG A 174 -2.65 -8.98 4.27
N ALA A 175 -3.33 -8.25 5.15
CA ALA A 175 -4.36 -8.83 5.99
C ALA A 175 -5.71 -8.12 5.84
N ALA A 176 -6.79 -8.89 5.92
CA ALA A 176 -8.15 -8.39 6.01
C ALA A 176 -8.42 -7.80 7.42
N LYS A 177 -9.53 -7.07 7.58
CA LYS A 177 -9.95 -6.53 8.89
C LYS A 177 -10.05 -7.68 9.92
N GLY A 178 -9.53 -7.44 11.13
CA GLY A 178 -9.51 -8.42 12.21
C GLY A 178 -8.28 -9.33 12.25
N VAL A 179 -7.30 -9.16 11.32
CA VAL A 179 -6.05 -9.93 11.30
C VAL A 179 -4.85 -8.98 11.32
N ASP A 180 -3.82 -9.28 12.12
CA ASP A 180 -2.63 -8.46 12.28
C ASP A 180 -1.43 -9.00 11.46
N ALA A 181 -1.23 -8.42 10.25
CA ALA A 181 -0.08 -8.74 9.41
C ALA A 181 1.25 -8.42 10.10
N CYS A 182 1.30 -7.37 10.92
CA CYS A 182 2.53 -7.01 11.64
C CYS A 182 2.91 -8.05 12.68
N ALA A 183 1.93 -8.60 13.40
CA ALA A 183 2.16 -9.68 14.36
C ALA A 183 2.73 -10.93 13.66
N ILE A 184 2.17 -11.31 12.50
CA ILE A 184 2.68 -12.41 11.68
C ILE A 184 4.16 -12.17 11.30
N ALA A 185 4.45 -11.00 10.71
CA ALA A 185 5.80 -10.69 10.24
C ALA A 185 6.82 -10.58 11.39
N ARG A 186 6.45 -10.00 12.54
CA ARG A 186 7.34 -9.84 13.69
C ARG A 186 7.83 -11.17 14.28
N ARG A 187 7.01 -12.21 14.29
CA ARG A 187 7.40 -13.55 14.75
C ARG A 187 8.50 -14.18 13.90
N LEU A 188 8.66 -13.67 12.66
CA LEU A 188 9.72 -14.06 11.71
C LEU A 188 10.82 -12.99 11.55
N GLY A 189 10.95 -12.07 12.52
CA GLY A 189 11.99 -11.03 12.51
C GLY A 189 11.72 -9.86 11.58
N GLY A 190 10.51 -9.75 11.05
CA GLY A 190 10.06 -8.64 10.18
C GLY A 190 9.28 -7.56 10.94
N GLY A 191 8.45 -6.81 10.22
CA GLY A 191 7.63 -5.74 10.78
C GLY A 191 6.73 -5.07 9.76
N GLY A 192 6.06 -4.02 10.19
CA GLY A 192 5.13 -3.25 9.36
C GLY A 192 3.93 -2.74 10.16
N HIS A 193 2.80 -2.65 9.48
CA HIS A 193 1.52 -2.21 10.04
C HIS A 193 0.51 -3.36 10.09
N THR A 194 -0.55 -3.20 10.85
CA THR A 194 -1.61 -4.21 11.04
C THR A 194 -2.16 -4.77 9.71
N ARG A 195 -2.28 -3.93 8.67
CA ARG A 195 -2.83 -4.34 7.37
C ARG A 195 -1.77 -4.74 6.33
N ALA A 196 -0.52 -4.34 6.53
CA ALA A 196 0.57 -4.52 5.57
C ALA A 196 1.91 -4.63 6.29
N ALA A 197 2.55 -5.79 6.17
CA ALA A 197 3.82 -6.07 6.81
C ALA A 197 4.70 -6.93 5.91
N GLY A 198 5.94 -7.16 6.31
CA GLY A 198 6.84 -8.05 5.58
C GLY A 198 7.98 -8.54 6.43
N CYS A 199 8.56 -9.65 5.99
CA CYS A 199 9.75 -10.25 6.57
C CYS A 199 10.64 -10.82 5.46
N GLU A 200 11.83 -11.24 5.81
CA GLU A 200 12.75 -11.93 4.91
C GLU A 200 13.24 -13.22 5.55
N LEU A 201 13.14 -14.33 4.82
CA LEU A 201 13.53 -15.64 5.29
C LEU A 201 14.65 -16.22 4.41
N LEU A 202 15.67 -16.74 5.07
CA LEU A 202 16.74 -17.49 4.41
C LEU A 202 16.27 -18.93 4.12
N GLY A 203 16.75 -19.51 3.03
CA GLY A 203 16.48 -20.90 2.67
C GLY A 203 15.70 -21.05 1.37
N ASN A 204 15.20 -22.25 1.13
CA ASN A 204 14.43 -22.55 -0.09
C ASN A 204 12.95 -22.13 0.05
N LEU A 205 12.23 -22.19 -1.07
CA LEU A 205 10.83 -21.80 -1.16
C LEU A 205 9.93 -22.58 -0.18
N ASP A 206 10.13 -23.89 -0.08
CA ASP A 206 9.27 -24.75 0.75
C ASP A 206 9.44 -24.42 2.25
N ASN A 207 10.67 -24.14 2.68
CA ASN A 207 10.94 -23.69 4.03
C ASN A 207 10.31 -22.33 4.34
N ALA A 208 10.41 -21.38 3.38
CA ALA A 208 9.80 -20.06 3.52
C ALA A 208 8.26 -20.15 3.58
N LYS A 209 7.65 -20.98 2.72
CA LYS A 209 6.20 -21.26 2.75
C LYS A 209 5.78 -21.87 4.08
N SER A 210 6.45 -22.93 4.52
CA SER A 210 6.09 -23.61 5.76
C SER A 210 6.18 -22.70 6.98
N ALA A 211 7.25 -21.89 7.06
CA ALA A 211 7.44 -20.96 8.18
C ALA A 211 6.37 -19.88 8.22
N ILE A 212 6.07 -19.22 7.09
CA ILE A 212 5.07 -18.13 7.08
C ILE A 212 3.65 -18.68 7.29
N LEU A 213 3.31 -19.83 6.72
CA LEU A 213 1.98 -20.43 6.86
C LEU A 213 1.68 -20.83 8.30
N ALA A 214 2.67 -21.35 9.05
CA ALA A 214 2.52 -21.65 10.47
C ALA A 214 2.18 -20.38 11.29
N GLU A 215 2.79 -19.25 10.97
CA GLU A 215 2.51 -17.98 11.66
C GLU A 215 1.15 -17.38 11.25
N VAL A 216 0.74 -17.59 10.01
CA VAL A 216 -0.60 -17.20 9.54
C VAL A 216 -1.67 -18.02 10.25
N GLU A 217 -1.51 -19.34 10.35
CA GLU A 217 -2.43 -20.23 11.04
C GLU A 217 -2.57 -19.81 12.51
N ALA A 218 -1.45 -19.62 13.20
CA ALA A 218 -1.44 -19.16 14.59
C ALA A 218 -2.14 -17.79 14.78
N GLU A 219 -2.10 -16.91 13.80
CA GLU A 219 -2.77 -15.61 13.87
C GLU A 219 -4.27 -15.74 13.59
N LEU A 220 -4.67 -16.57 12.62
CA LEU A 220 -6.07 -16.79 12.27
C LEU A 220 -6.86 -17.59 13.33
N ASP A 221 -6.16 -18.37 14.13
CA ASP A 221 -6.77 -19.16 15.21
C ASP A 221 -6.78 -18.42 16.57
N ARG A 222 -6.29 -17.18 16.62
CA ARG A 222 -6.43 -16.31 17.78
C ARG A 222 -7.91 -15.97 17.99
N PRO A 223 -8.42 -16.07 19.23
CA PRO A 223 -9.77 -15.59 19.50
C PRO A 223 -9.87 -14.09 19.14
N GLU A 224 -10.93 -13.72 18.43
CA GLU A 224 -11.19 -12.32 18.12
C GLU A 224 -11.21 -11.52 19.42
N THR A 225 -10.21 -10.68 19.63
CA THR A 225 -10.28 -9.65 20.66
C THR A 225 -11.41 -8.73 20.24
N GLN A 226 -12.50 -8.69 21.01
CA GLN A 226 -13.57 -7.71 20.85
C GLN A 226 -12.94 -6.32 20.89
N GLU A 227 -12.70 -5.72 19.73
CA GLU A 227 -12.49 -4.28 19.66
C GLU A 227 -13.81 -3.64 20.09
N GLU A 228 -13.79 -2.99 21.23
CA GLU A 228 -14.87 -2.12 21.70
C GLU A 228 -15.15 -1.09 20.59
N SER A 229 -16.40 -1.00 20.26
CA SER A 229 -17.07 -0.18 19.23
C SER A 229 -16.83 1.32 19.43
#